data_0f6e492b65726dfc24110db77717b398
#
_entry.id   0f6e492b65726dfc24110db77717b398
#
_cell.length_a   1.000
_cell.length_b   1.000
_cell.length_c   1.000
_cell.angle_alpha   90.00
_cell.angle_beta   90.00
_cell.angle_gamma   90.00
#
_symmetry.space_group_name_H-M   'P 1'
#
loop_
_entity.id
_entity.type
_entity.pdbx_description
1 polymer ?
#
loop_
_entity_poly.entity_id
_entity_poly.type
_entity_poly.pdbx_seq_one_letter_code
_entity_poly.pdbx_strand_id
1 'polypeptide(L)'
;MPKNRDKDLPSTLQKSPAKAKRTFREAHDSAVDTYGEGERAHRTAYAALKHSFERKGDRWVPKGKKGPSDPQAKKGGAAARRSRSQTYGGVDAEGNSKQELYQRAKKLGIQGRSRMTKGELAKAISRKQ
;
A
#
# COMPACT_ATOMS: atom_id res chain seq x y z
N MET A 1 -20.48 -23.04 7.78
CA MET A 1 -19.87 -21.90 8.49
C MET A 1 -18.72 -21.34 7.66
N PRO A 2 -18.76 -20.08 7.32
CA PRO A 2 -17.61 -19.49 6.68
C PRO A 2 -16.43 -19.50 7.66
N LYS A 3 -15.27 -19.91 7.18
CA LYS A 3 -14.05 -19.82 7.96
C LYS A 3 -13.77 -18.36 8.28
N ASN A 4 -13.24 -18.10 9.47
CA ASN A 4 -12.76 -16.76 9.78
C ASN A 4 -11.46 -16.50 9.01
N ARG A 5 -11.62 -16.05 7.78
CA ARG A 5 -10.50 -15.81 6.85
C ARG A 5 -9.65 -14.61 7.25
N ASP A 6 -10.12 -13.82 8.21
CA ASP A 6 -9.37 -12.65 8.68
C ASP A 6 -8.08 -13.04 9.38
N LYS A 7 -8.02 -14.22 9.99
CA LYS A 7 -6.80 -14.73 10.65
C LYS A 7 -5.65 -14.95 9.68
N ASP A 8 -5.96 -15.21 8.40
CA ASP A 8 -4.95 -15.46 7.37
C ASP A 8 -4.44 -14.18 6.72
N LEU A 9 -5.02 -13.03 7.08
CA LEU A 9 -4.62 -11.74 6.52
C LEU A 9 -3.41 -11.17 7.29
N PRO A 10 -2.58 -10.35 6.61
CA PRO A 10 -1.53 -9.60 7.30
C PRO A 10 -2.11 -8.77 8.46
N SER A 11 -1.32 -8.59 9.51
CA SER A 11 -1.78 -7.92 10.73
C SER A 11 -2.35 -6.53 10.48
N THR A 12 -1.78 -5.77 9.58
CA THR A 12 -2.28 -4.44 9.22
C THR A 12 -3.66 -4.50 8.59
N LEU A 13 -3.94 -5.55 7.82
CA LEU A 13 -5.26 -5.76 7.22
C LEU A 13 -6.29 -6.23 8.23
N GLN A 14 -5.88 -7.03 9.22
CA GLN A 14 -6.80 -7.47 10.27
C GLN A 14 -7.40 -6.29 11.04
N LYS A 15 -6.65 -5.20 11.16
CA LYS A 15 -7.07 -3.96 11.84
C LYS A 15 -7.80 -2.99 10.91
N SER A 16 -7.93 -3.32 9.64
CA SER A 16 -8.48 -2.44 8.61
C SER A 16 -9.99 -2.63 8.43
N PRO A 17 -10.68 -1.68 7.76
CA PRO A 17 -12.11 -1.83 7.46
C PRO A 17 -12.40 -3.09 6.63
N ALA A 18 -13.62 -3.61 6.75
CA ALA A 18 -14.05 -4.81 6.02
C ALA A 18 -13.88 -4.67 4.51
N LYS A 19 -14.07 -3.48 3.97
CA LYS A 19 -13.91 -3.23 2.53
C LYS A 19 -12.47 -3.43 2.07
N ALA A 20 -11.49 -3.01 2.89
CA ALA A 20 -10.07 -3.22 2.59
C ALA A 20 -9.72 -4.71 2.62
N LYS A 21 -10.21 -5.43 3.63
CA LYS A 21 -10.03 -6.88 3.74
C LYS A 21 -10.60 -7.61 2.53
N ARG A 22 -11.81 -7.23 2.12
CA ARG A 22 -12.48 -7.83 0.96
C ARG A 22 -11.70 -7.58 -0.32
N THR A 23 -11.26 -6.35 -0.54
CA THR A 23 -10.47 -5.98 -1.71
C THR A 23 -9.21 -6.82 -1.82
N PHE A 24 -8.49 -6.98 -0.72
CA PHE A 24 -7.28 -7.79 -0.70
C PHE A 24 -7.59 -9.27 -0.96
N ARG A 25 -8.59 -9.84 -0.27
CA ARG A 25 -8.95 -11.25 -0.43
C ARG A 25 -9.38 -11.58 -1.86
N GLU A 26 -10.25 -10.77 -2.45
CA GLU A 26 -10.73 -11.00 -3.81
C GLU A 26 -9.59 -10.95 -4.82
N ALA A 27 -8.71 -9.96 -4.70
CA ALA A 27 -7.55 -9.82 -5.57
C ALA A 27 -6.55 -10.96 -5.37
N HIS A 28 -6.34 -11.39 -4.13
CA HIS A 28 -5.46 -12.51 -3.81
C HIS A 28 -6.01 -13.83 -4.37
N ASP A 29 -7.27 -14.10 -4.15
CA ASP A 29 -7.91 -15.33 -4.65
C ASP A 29 -7.84 -15.41 -6.18
N SER A 30 -8.12 -14.30 -6.86
CA SER A 30 -8.03 -14.21 -8.31
C SER A 30 -6.60 -14.41 -8.80
N ALA A 31 -5.63 -13.84 -8.12
CA ALA A 31 -4.22 -13.98 -8.48
C ALA A 31 -3.71 -15.40 -8.25
N VAL A 32 -4.17 -16.06 -7.20
CA VAL A 32 -3.84 -17.47 -6.93
C VAL A 32 -4.37 -18.36 -8.05
N ASP A 33 -5.57 -18.13 -8.54
CA ASP A 33 -6.13 -18.87 -9.68
C ASP A 33 -5.30 -18.70 -10.93
N THR A 34 -4.71 -17.54 -11.15
CA THR A 34 -3.92 -17.22 -12.35
C THR A 34 -2.46 -17.64 -12.23
N TYR A 35 -1.85 -17.39 -11.08
CA TYR A 35 -0.40 -17.51 -10.86
C TYR A 35 0.02 -18.56 -9.84
N GLY A 36 -0.94 -19.15 -9.14
CA GLY A 36 -0.65 -20.04 -8.01
C GLY A 36 -0.34 -19.27 -6.73
N GLU A 37 -0.23 -20.00 -5.63
CA GLU A 37 0.16 -19.44 -4.34
C GLU A 37 1.60 -18.91 -4.40
N GLY A 38 1.85 -17.83 -3.67
CA GLY A 38 3.20 -17.30 -3.50
C GLY A 38 3.26 -15.79 -3.56
N GLU A 39 4.49 -15.28 -3.69
CA GLU A 39 4.79 -13.86 -3.66
C GLU A 39 4.07 -13.07 -4.75
N ARG A 40 3.94 -13.65 -5.94
CA ARG A 40 3.29 -12.97 -7.07
C ARG A 40 1.82 -12.67 -6.78
N ALA A 41 1.12 -13.64 -6.18
CA ALA A 41 -0.27 -13.45 -5.76
C ALA A 41 -0.39 -12.38 -4.68
N HIS A 42 0.51 -12.39 -3.71
CA HIS A 42 0.56 -11.36 -2.66
C HIS A 42 0.81 -9.97 -3.22
N ARG A 43 1.78 -9.82 -4.12
CA ARG A 43 2.08 -8.53 -4.75
C ARG A 43 0.91 -7.98 -5.55
N THR A 44 0.22 -8.86 -6.27
CA THR A 44 -0.97 -8.49 -7.04
C THR A 44 -2.08 -8.00 -6.13
N ALA A 45 -2.29 -8.70 -5.01
CA ALA A 45 -3.30 -8.32 -4.02
C ALA A 45 -2.99 -6.96 -3.39
N TYR A 46 -1.74 -6.72 -3.02
CA TYR A 46 -1.32 -5.42 -2.49
C TYR A 46 -1.44 -4.29 -3.51
N ALA A 47 -1.14 -4.55 -4.78
CA ALA A 47 -1.30 -3.56 -5.84
C ALA A 47 -2.77 -3.12 -5.98
N ALA A 48 -3.68 -4.08 -5.93
CA ALA A 48 -5.12 -3.80 -5.96
C ALA A 48 -5.56 -2.99 -4.72
N LEU A 49 -5.06 -3.36 -3.55
CA LEU A 49 -5.37 -2.66 -2.30
C LEU A 49 -4.88 -1.22 -2.34
N LYS A 50 -3.65 -0.99 -2.78
CA LYS A 50 -3.04 0.35 -2.86
C LYS A 50 -3.75 1.29 -3.83
N HIS A 51 -4.50 0.75 -4.77
CA HIS A 51 -5.27 1.56 -5.71
C HIS A 51 -6.37 2.36 -5.01
N SER A 52 -6.99 1.80 -3.99
CA SER A 52 -8.15 2.40 -3.29
C SER A 52 -7.89 2.74 -1.82
N PHE A 53 -6.83 2.21 -1.23
CA PHE A 53 -6.52 2.37 0.19
C PHE A 53 -5.07 2.78 0.36
N GLU A 54 -4.78 3.46 1.47
CA GLU A 54 -3.41 3.79 1.85
C GLU A 54 -3.16 3.36 3.29
N ARG A 55 -1.93 3.02 3.58
CA ARG A 55 -1.54 2.64 4.93
C ARG A 55 -1.27 3.89 5.77
N LYS A 56 -1.99 4.01 6.88
CA LYS A 56 -1.76 5.04 7.90
C LYS A 56 -1.58 4.35 9.24
N GLY A 57 -0.35 4.40 9.77
CA GLY A 57 -0.03 3.69 10.99
C GLY A 57 -0.05 2.18 10.76
N ASP A 58 -0.88 1.48 11.52
CA ASP A 58 -0.96 0.01 11.51
C ASP A 58 -2.18 -0.54 10.75
N ARG A 59 -2.84 0.29 9.96
CA ARG A 59 -4.06 -0.11 9.22
C ARG A 59 -4.14 0.54 7.85
N TRP A 60 -5.00 0.00 7.02
CA TRP A 60 -5.31 0.54 5.69
C TRP A 60 -6.61 1.33 5.76
N VAL A 61 -6.60 2.52 5.19
CA VAL A 61 -7.76 3.42 5.17
C VAL A 61 -8.07 3.85 3.74
N PRO A 62 -9.34 4.19 3.43
CA PRO A 62 -9.69 4.64 2.08
C PRO A 62 -8.92 5.90 1.71
N LYS A 63 -8.41 5.94 0.46
CA LYS A 63 -7.77 7.13 -0.09
C LYS A 63 -8.84 8.10 -0.58
N GLY A 64 -8.54 9.39 -0.50
CA GLY A 64 -9.43 10.41 -1.07
C GLY A 64 -9.47 10.35 -2.59
N LYS A 65 -8.42 9.86 -3.23
CA LYS A 65 -8.31 9.76 -4.68
C LYS A 65 -7.74 8.41 -5.06
N LYS A 66 -8.49 7.62 -5.83
CA LYS A 66 -8.05 6.32 -6.31
C LYS A 66 -6.94 6.45 -7.34
N GLY A 67 -6.01 5.52 -7.35
CA GLY A 67 -4.92 5.48 -8.30
C GLY A 67 -3.66 4.84 -7.71
N PRO A 68 -2.58 4.73 -8.51
CA PRO A 68 -1.33 4.15 -8.03
C PRO A 68 -0.73 4.98 -6.90
N SER A 69 -0.12 4.32 -5.91
CA SER A 69 0.46 4.97 -4.74
C SER A 69 1.94 5.31 -4.93
N ASP A 70 2.61 4.62 -5.82
CA ASP A 70 4.06 4.74 -6.01
C ASP A 70 4.46 4.42 -7.45
N PRO A 71 5.72 4.70 -7.84
CA PRO A 71 6.18 4.43 -9.20
C PRO A 71 6.06 2.96 -9.63
N GLN A 72 6.24 2.03 -8.71
CA GLN A 72 6.12 0.61 -9.03
C GLN A 72 4.68 0.23 -9.34
N ALA A 73 3.71 0.69 -8.55
CA ALA A 73 2.29 0.44 -8.78
C ALA A 73 1.77 1.11 -10.05
N LYS A 74 2.39 2.23 -10.44
CA LYS A 74 2.07 2.98 -11.66
C LYS A 74 2.43 2.21 -12.92
N LYS A 75 3.41 1.31 -12.83
CA LYS A 75 3.83 0.45 -13.95
C LYS A 75 2.95 -0.79 -13.97
N GLY A 76 2.44 -1.16 -15.14
CA GLY A 76 1.62 -2.35 -15.30
C GLY A 76 2.37 -3.47 -16.01
N GLY A 77 1.88 -4.70 -15.85
CA GLY A 77 2.29 -5.85 -16.64
C GLY A 77 3.78 -6.13 -16.63
N ALA A 78 4.36 -6.29 -17.82
CA ALA A 78 5.77 -6.65 -17.99
C ALA A 78 6.72 -5.58 -17.46
N ALA A 79 6.35 -4.29 -17.58
CA ALA A 79 7.17 -3.20 -17.06
C ALA A 79 7.32 -3.28 -15.54
N ALA A 80 6.24 -3.60 -14.82
CA ALA A 80 6.27 -3.76 -13.37
C ALA A 80 7.16 -4.94 -12.96
N ARG A 81 7.11 -6.04 -13.71
CA ARG A 81 7.92 -7.24 -13.43
C ARG A 81 9.42 -7.00 -13.64
N ARG A 82 9.77 -6.16 -14.61
CA ARG A 82 11.18 -5.86 -14.96
C ARG A 82 11.78 -4.77 -14.10
N SER A 83 10.95 -3.98 -13.44
CA SER A 83 11.38 -2.79 -12.74
C SER A 83 11.48 -3.02 -11.24
N ARG A 84 12.49 -2.39 -10.62
CA ARG A 84 12.65 -2.33 -9.18
C ARG A 84 12.41 -0.90 -8.70
N SER A 85 11.38 -0.25 -9.26
CA SER A 85 11.02 1.10 -8.83
C SER A 85 10.61 1.12 -7.36
N GLN A 86 10.72 2.27 -6.75
CA GLN A 86 10.47 2.45 -5.33
C GLN A 86 9.02 2.17 -4.97
N THR A 87 8.83 1.46 -3.86
CA THR A 87 7.55 1.33 -3.18
C THR A 87 7.69 1.95 -1.79
N TYR A 88 6.59 2.38 -1.20
CA TYR A 88 6.62 3.14 0.05
C TYR A 88 5.76 2.51 1.14
N GLY A 89 5.72 1.18 1.20
CA GLY A 89 5.03 0.46 2.26
C GLY A 89 3.55 0.78 2.40
N GLY A 90 2.89 1.13 1.29
CA GLY A 90 1.49 1.49 1.28
C GLY A 90 1.20 2.97 1.49
N VAL A 91 2.21 3.80 1.75
CA VAL A 91 2.05 5.26 1.79
C VAL A 91 1.75 5.75 0.38
N ASP A 92 0.68 6.53 0.23
CA ASP A 92 0.24 7.03 -1.07
C ASP A 92 1.01 8.29 -1.48
N ALA A 93 2.17 8.11 -2.12
CA ALA A 93 2.98 9.22 -2.60
C ALA A 93 2.39 9.89 -3.83
N GLU A 94 1.71 9.11 -4.70
CA GLU A 94 1.14 9.67 -5.93
C GLU A 94 -0.15 10.46 -5.68
N GLY A 95 -0.97 10.02 -4.73
CA GLY A 95 -2.25 10.67 -4.42
C GLY A 95 -2.14 11.82 -3.43
N ASN A 96 -1.08 11.85 -2.61
CA ASN A 96 -0.85 12.92 -1.64
C ASN A 96 0.11 13.96 -2.19
N SER A 97 -0.09 15.22 -1.82
CA SER A 97 0.86 16.28 -2.14
C SER A 97 2.08 16.18 -1.22
N LYS A 98 3.16 16.86 -1.62
CA LYS A 98 4.37 16.96 -0.77
C LYS A 98 4.02 17.58 0.59
N GLN A 99 3.15 18.60 0.60
CA GLN A 99 2.71 19.26 1.83
C GLN A 99 1.96 18.32 2.75
N GLU A 100 1.08 17.47 2.20
CA GLU A 100 0.35 16.47 2.98
C GLU A 100 1.30 15.46 3.62
N LEU A 101 2.27 14.97 2.85
CA LEU A 101 3.30 14.06 3.36
C LEU A 101 4.20 14.74 4.39
N TYR A 102 4.52 16.00 4.18
CA TYR A 102 5.28 16.79 5.14
C TYR A 102 4.57 16.87 6.50
N GLN A 103 3.26 17.15 6.48
CA GLN A 103 2.46 17.20 7.70
C GLN A 103 2.41 15.85 8.41
N ARG A 104 2.30 14.76 7.68
CA ARG A 104 2.34 13.40 8.24
C ARG A 104 3.69 13.11 8.88
N ALA A 105 4.77 13.51 8.22
CA ALA A 105 6.13 13.36 8.73
C ALA A 105 6.33 14.18 10.01
N LYS A 106 5.77 15.38 10.06
CA LYS A 106 5.81 16.23 11.26
C LYS A 106 5.14 15.56 12.45
N LYS A 107 3.97 14.97 12.25
CA LYS A 107 3.24 14.25 13.30
C LYS A 107 4.03 13.05 13.82
N LEU A 108 4.82 12.42 12.98
CA LEU A 108 5.64 11.27 13.33
C LEU A 108 7.02 11.65 13.90
N GLY A 109 7.32 12.96 13.96
CA GLY A 109 8.59 13.44 14.51
C GLY A 109 9.80 13.15 13.63
N ILE A 110 9.61 13.06 12.30
CA ILE A 110 10.69 12.76 11.36
C ILE A 110 11.62 13.97 11.24
N GLN A 111 12.90 13.76 11.51
CA GLN A 111 13.94 14.79 11.40
C GLN A 111 14.34 15.01 9.94
N GLY A 112 14.71 16.25 9.60
CA GLY A 112 15.19 16.59 8.25
C GLY A 112 14.11 16.61 7.17
N ARG A 113 12.85 16.56 7.55
CA ARG A 113 11.72 16.49 6.61
C ARG A 113 11.66 17.67 5.63
N SER A 114 12.13 18.84 6.04
CA SER A 114 12.12 20.03 5.17
C SER A 114 13.07 19.91 3.96
N ARG A 115 14.03 19.01 4.02
CA ARG A 115 15.00 18.76 2.94
C ARG A 115 14.64 17.55 2.10
N MET A 116 13.56 16.87 2.43
CA MET A 116 13.15 15.64 1.75
C MET A 116 12.29 15.92 0.52
N THR A 117 12.51 15.10 -0.52
CA THR A 117 11.61 15.06 -1.67
C THR A 117 10.34 14.31 -1.26
N LYS A 118 9.33 14.37 -2.12
CA LYS A 118 8.06 13.66 -1.90
C LYS A 118 8.29 12.15 -1.67
N GLY A 119 9.14 11.53 -2.49
CA GLY A 119 9.49 10.12 -2.35
C GLY A 119 10.23 9.82 -1.05
N GLU A 120 11.15 10.68 -0.67
CA GLU A 120 11.90 10.54 0.58
C GLU A 120 10.97 10.67 1.80
N LEU A 121 10.01 11.59 1.75
CA LEU A 121 9.00 11.75 2.80
C LEU A 121 8.15 10.49 2.93
N ALA A 122 7.65 9.96 1.81
CA ALA A 122 6.84 8.75 1.80
C ALA A 122 7.60 7.56 2.38
N LYS A 123 8.87 7.43 2.00
CA LYS A 123 9.75 6.36 2.49
C LYS A 123 10.01 6.47 3.99
N ALA A 124 10.29 7.67 4.47
CA ALA A 124 10.52 7.93 5.89
C ALA A 124 9.27 7.66 6.72
N ILE A 125 8.10 8.07 6.23
CA ILE A 125 6.81 7.80 6.86
C ILE A 125 6.59 6.29 6.96
N SER A 126 6.85 5.57 5.88
CA SER A 126 6.69 4.11 5.84
C SER A 126 7.54 3.41 6.90
N ARG A 127 8.75 3.89 7.14
CA ARG A 127 9.65 3.32 8.15
C ARG A 127 9.22 3.65 9.58
N LYS A 128 8.59 4.80 9.78
CA LYS A 128 8.28 5.31 11.12
C LYS A 128 6.91 4.85 11.61
N GLN A 129 5.95 4.64 10.72
CA GLN A 129 4.60 4.23 11.11
C GLN A 129 4.45 2.75 11.46
#